data_e7ef17da60a7a7ab43e977e4b85e9e9f
#
_entry.id   e7ef17da60a7a7ab43e977e4b85e9e9f
#
_cell.length_a   1.000
_cell.length_b   1.000
_cell.length_c   1.000
_cell.angle_alpha   90.00
_cell.angle_beta   90.00
_cell.angle_gamma   90.00
#
_symmetry.space_group_name_H-M   'P 1'
#
loop_
_entity.id
_entity.type
_entity.pdbx_description
1 polymer ?
#
loop_
_entity_poly.entity_id
_entity_poly.type
_entity_poly.pdbx_seq_one_letter_code
_entity_poly.pdbx_strand_id
1 'polypeptide(L)'
;MKKVLLFAAIIICIQADEICIGYLSNNSTEKVDTIIESNVTVTSSVELVENEHTGSFCSIDGKAPISLGDCSFAGWILGNPMCDDLIGKTSWSYIVEKPNPANGICYPGTLENEEELRLKFSGVLEFSKFEAFTSNGWGAVNSGAGVTAACKFGSSNSFFRNMVWLIHQSGTYPVIRRTFNNTKGRDVLMVWGIHHPATLKEHQDLYKKDSSYVAVGSESYNRRFTPEISTRPKVNGQAGRMTFYWTIVKPGEAITFESNGAFLAPRYAFELVFLGNGKLFRSDLNIESCSTKCQSEIGGINTNRSFHSVHRNTIGDCPKYVNVKSLKLATGLRNVPAIATRGLFGAIAGFIEGGWPGLINGWYGFQHRNEEGTGIAADKESTQRAIDQITSKVNNIVDRMNTNFESVQHEFSEIEERINQLSKHVDDSVIDIWSYNAQLLVLLENEKTLDLHDSNVRNLHEKVRRMLKDNAKDEGNGCFTFYHKCDNECIEKVRNGTYDHKEFEEESKLNRQEIEGVKLDSNGNVYKILSIYSCIASSLVLAAIIMGFIFWACSNGSCRCTICI
;
A
#
# COMPACT_ATOMS: atom_id res chain seq x y z
N MET A 1 -51.26 31.39 -47.80
CA MET A 1 -50.16 31.25 -46.83
C MET A 1 -50.59 31.07 -45.37
N LYS A 2 -51.70 31.60 -44.88
CA LYS A 2 -52.16 31.43 -43.49
C LYS A 2 -52.73 30.03 -43.14
N LYS A 3 -53.19 29.28 -44.14
CA LYS A 3 -53.70 27.90 -43.87
C LYS A 3 -52.69 26.81 -43.94
N VAL A 4 -51.46 27.05 -44.44
CA VAL A 4 -50.37 26.08 -44.45
C VAL A 4 -49.58 26.16 -43.14
N LEU A 5 -49.59 27.35 -42.50
CA LEU A 5 -48.94 27.51 -41.17
C LEU A 5 -49.77 26.90 -40.03
N LEU A 6 -51.06 26.65 -40.20
CA LEU A 6 -51.91 26.04 -39.20
C LEU A 6 -51.78 24.48 -39.20
N PHE A 7 -51.38 23.90 -40.33
CA PHE A 7 -51.19 22.45 -40.43
C PHE A 7 -49.80 22.00 -39.93
N ALA A 8 -48.81 22.90 -39.88
CA ALA A 8 -47.52 22.65 -39.30
C ALA A 8 -47.50 22.74 -37.76
N ALA A 9 -48.52 23.31 -37.15
CA ALA A 9 -48.63 23.48 -35.70
C ALA A 9 -49.39 22.34 -34.98
N ILE A 10 -49.91 21.35 -35.71
CA ILE A 10 -50.73 20.24 -35.15
C ILE A 10 -49.96 18.89 -35.23
N ILE A 11 -48.67 18.91 -35.48
CA ILE A 11 -47.85 17.78 -35.07
C ILE A 11 -47.26 18.13 -33.69
N ILE A 12 -48.15 18.41 -32.75
CA ILE A 12 -47.81 18.17 -31.35
C ILE A 12 -47.75 16.65 -31.26
N CYS A 13 -46.54 16.09 -31.35
CA CYS A 13 -46.29 14.74 -30.96
C CYS A 13 -46.91 14.57 -29.58
N ILE A 14 -48.00 13.83 -29.48
CA ILE A 14 -48.49 13.30 -28.22
C ILE A 14 -47.38 12.34 -27.81
N GLN A 15 -46.44 12.85 -27.02
CA GLN A 15 -45.36 12.02 -26.49
C GLN A 15 -45.96 11.10 -25.43
N ALA A 16 -45.86 9.82 -25.66
CA ALA A 16 -46.27 8.82 -24.69
C ALA A 16 -45.40 8.93 -23.43
N ASP A 17 -45.96 8.63 -22.28
CA ASP A 17 -45.23 8.59 -21.02
C ASP A 17 -44.19 7.48 -21.07
N GLU A 18 -43.00 7.76 -20.57
CA GLU A 18 -41.85 6.85 -20.61
C GLU A 18 -41.24 6.70 -19.23
N ILE A 19 -40.65 5.55 -18.99
CA ILE A 19 -39.72 5.31 -17.88
C ILE A 19 -38.48 4.58 -18.40
N CYS A 20 -37.31 5.07 -18.04
CA CYS A 20 -36.04 4.49 -18.42
C CYS A 20 -35.26 4.05 -17.19
N ILE A 21 -34.53 2.99 -17.33
CA ILE A 21 -33.59 2.47 -16.33
C ILE A 21 -32.18 2.85 -16.76
N GLY A 22 -31.40 3.33 -15.83
CA GLY A 22 -30.05 3.75 -16.10
C GLY A 22 -29.16 3.70 -14.87
N TYR A 23 -27.94 4.15 -15.07
CA TYR A 23 -26.88 4.13 -14.07
C TYR A 23 -26.13 5.46 -14.01
N LEU A 24 -25.41 5.65 -12.92
CA LEU A 24 -24.61 6.85 -12.68
C LEU A 24 -23.44 6.96 -13.68
N SER A 25 -23.23 8.17 -14.20
CA SER A 25 -21.95 8.59 -14.75
C SER A 25 -21.53 9.92 -14.12
N ASN A 26 -20.26 10.23 -14.13
CA ASN A 26 -19.71 11.46 -13.55
C ASN A 26 -18.46 11.93 -14.29
N ASN A 27 -17.79 12.94 -13.75
CA ASN A 27 -16.55 13.50 -14.30
C ASN A 27 -15.29 12.75 -13.87
N SER A 28 -15.41 11.57 -13.25
CA SER A 28 -14.27 10.80 -12.80
C SER A 28 -13.39 10.39 -13.96
N THR A 29 -12.07 10.54 -13.76
CA THR A 29 -11.02 10.07 -14.67
C THR A 29 -10.30 8.84 -14.10
N GLU A 30 -10.81 8.27 -13.02
CA GLU A 30 -10.25 7.08 -12.39
C GLU A 30 -10.24 5.89 -13.36
N LYS A 31 -9.10 5.26 -13.49
CA LYS A 31 -8.91 4.12 -14.39
C LYS A 31 -8.50 2.89 -13.63
N VAL A 32 -9.09 1.77 -13.96
CA VAL A 32 -8.77 0.46 -13.40
C VAL A 32 -8.49 -0.52 -14.53
N ASP A 33 -7.76 -1.56 -14.21
CA ASP A 33 -7.51 -2.67 -15.12
C ASP A 33 -8.34 -3.89 -14.70
N THR A 34 -8.79 -4.64 -15.69
CA THR A 34 -9.44 -5.94 -15.50
C THR A 34 -8.61 -7.02 -16.20
N ILE A 35 -9.01 -8.27 -16.06
CA ILE A 35 -8.34 -9.40 -16.76
C ILE A 35 -8.40 -9.22 -18.29
N ILE A 36 -9.50 -8.68 -18.79
CA ILE A 36 -9.78 -8.58 -20.23
C ILE A 36 -9.38 -7.21 -20.78
N GLU A 37 -9.58 -6.15 -20.01
CA GLU A 37 -9.44 -4.77 -20.45
C GLU A 37 -8.42 -4.01 -19.62
N SER A 38 -7.74 -3.04 -20.22
CA SER A 38 -6.83 -2.11 -19.57
C SER A 38 -7.37 -0.69 -19.64
N ASN A 39 -7.07 0.13 -18.61
CA ASN A 39 -7.46 1.54 -18.54
C ASN A 39 -8.96 1.78 -18.71
N VAL A 40 -9.77 1.02 -18.00
CA VAL A 40 -11.21 1.21 -17.96
C VAL A 40 -11.53 2.38 -17.04
N THR A 41 -12.19 3.41 -17.55
CA THR A 41 -12.64 4.53 -16.74
C THR A 41 -13.85 4.13 -15.91
N VAL A 42 -13.79 4.37 -14.61
CA VAL A 42 -14.86 4.04 -13.65
C VAL A 42 -15.28 5.29 -12.88
N THR A 43 -16.48 5.26 -12.33
CA THR A 43 -17.03 6.38 -11.55
C THR A 43 -16.37 6.54 -10.19
N SER A 44 -15.86 5.46 -9.62
CA SER A 44 -15.13 5.48 -8.36
C SER A 44 -14.22 4.26 -8.25
N SER A 45 -13.14 4.43 -7.52
CA SER A 45 -12.20 3.36 -7.20
C SER A 45 -11.56 3.60 -5.85
N VAL A 46 -10.98 2.57 -5.28
CA VAL A 46 -10.22 2.64 -4.03
C VAL A 46 -8.77 2.26 -4.34
N GLU A 47 -7.84 3.10 -3.96
CA GLU A 47 -6.42 2.76 -4.00
C GLU A 47 -6.07 1.92 -2.78
N LEU A 48 -5.52 0.74 -3.00
CA LEU A 48 -5.15 -0.19 -1.93
C LEU A 48 -3.71 -0.03 -1.45
N VAL A 49 -2.87 0.67 -2.19
CA VAL A 49 -1.44 0.80 -1.91
C VAL A 49 -1.11 2.22 -1.44
N GLU A 50 -0.46 2.31 -0.28
CA GLU A 50 0.07 3.56 0.22
C GLU A 50 1.51 3.74 -0.25
N ASN A 51 1.80 4.87 -0.88
CA ASN A 51 3.13 5.24 -1.35
C ASN A 51 3.74 6.40 -0.57
N GLU A 52 2.93 7.13 0.18
CA GLU A 52 3.36 8.29 0.92
C GLU A 52 3.95 7.91 2.28
N HIS A 53 4.98 8.62 2.67
CA HIS A 53 5.65 8.47 3.95
C HIS A 53 6.19 9.81 4.43
N THR A 54 6.40 9.92 5.71
CA THR A 54 7.16 11.05 6.27
C THR A 54 8.65 10.81 5.99
N GLY A 55 9.43 11.82 5.79
CA GLY A 55 10.88 11.69 5.57
C GLY A 55 11.69 11.54 6.85
N SER A 56 11.12 11.09 7.94
CA SER A 56 11.73 11.08 9.26
C SER A 56 11.32 9.87 10.09
N PHE A 57 12.04 9.63 11.19
CA PHE A 57 11.67 8.61 12.17
C PHE A 57 10.72 9.18 13.22
N CYS A 58 9.62 8.46 13.44
CA CYS A 58 8.56 8.85 14.37
C CYS A 58 8.47 7.89 15.55
N SER A 59 7.84 8.34 16.63
CA SER A 59 7.51 7.48 17.76
C SER A 59 6.37 6.52 17.41
N ILE A 60 6.49 5.27 17.85
CA ILE A 60 5.45 4.26 17.71
C ILE A 60 4.70 4.13 19.04
N ASP A 61 3.37 4.33 19.00
CA ASP A 61 2.49 4.21 20.17
C ASP A 61 2.98 5.02 21.40
N GLY A 62 3.51 6.21 21.14
CA GLY A 62 4.04 7.09 22.17
C GLY A 62 5.44 6.72 22.68
N LYS A 63 6.05 5.65 22.18
CA LYS A 63 7.39 5.18 22.55
C LYS A 63 8.41 5.65 21.52
N ALA A 64 9.37 6.46 21.97
CA ALA A 64 10.39 7.00 21.10
C ALA A 64 11.43 5.95 20.70
N PRO A 65 12.00 6.03 19.49
CA PRO A 65 13.15 5.25 19.10
C PRO A 65 14.43 5.78 19.78
N ILE A 66 15.46 4.93 19.82
CA ILE A 66 16.81 5.35 20.20
C ILE A 66 17.64 5.60 18.94
N SER A 67 18.29 6.76 18.87
CA SER A 67 19.32 7.04 17.85
C SER A 67 20.70 6.80 18.44
N LEU A 68 21.52 6.04 17.72
CA LEU A 68 22.91 5.84 18.10
C LEU A 68 23.80 7.05 17.73
N GLY A 69 23.25 8.05 17.05
CA GLY A 69 24.01 9.24 16.64
C GLY A 69 25.18 8.87 15.75
N ASP A 70 26.38 9.36 16.08
CA ASP A 70 27.60 9.05 15.35
C ASP A 70 28.25 7.72 15.79
N CYS A 71 27.64 6.99 16.72
CA CYS A 71 28.12 5.74 17.24
C CYS A 71 27.60 4.54 16.46
N SER A 72 28.46 3.52 16.31
CA SER A 72 28.05 2.22 15.80
C SER A 72 27.39 1.39 16.91
N PHE A 73 26.73 0.31 16.53
CA PHE A 73 26.21 -0.67 17.47
C PHE A 73 27.30 -1.23 18.38
N ALA A 74 28.45 -1.62 17.80
CA ALA A 74 29.60 -2.10 18.58
C ALA A 74 30.17 -1.03 19.52
N GLY A 75 30.27 0.21 19.06
CA GLY A 75 30.69 1.33 19.90
C GLY A 75 29.76 1.58 21.08
N TRP A 76 28.48 1.41 20.87
CA TRP A 76 27.47 1.51 21.95
C TRP A 76 27.59 0.37 22.96
N ILE A 77 27.68 -0.86 22.48
CA ILE A 77 27.76 -2.08 23.34
C ILE A 77 29.07 -2.09 24.15
N LEU A 78 30.18 -1.72 23.54
CA LEU A 78 31.49 -1.71 24.22
C LEU A 78 31.70 -0.46 25.07
N GLY A 79 30.94 0.59 24.81
CA GLY A 79 31.05 1.84 25.55
C GLY A 79 32.19 2.75 25.08
N ASN A 80 32.31 2.98 23.78
CA ASN A 80 33.25 3.99 23.26
C ASN A 80 33.02 5.32 24.02
N PRO A 81 34.08 5.96 24.53
CA PRO A 81 33.93 7.23 25.28
C PRO A 81 33.21 8.34 24.52
N MET A 82 33.29 8.35 23.20
CA MET A 82 32.56 9.31 22.35
C MET A 82 31.06 9.02 22.28
N CYS A 83 30.60 7.92 22.84
CA CYS A 83 29.19 7.50 22.88
C CYS A 83 28.55 7.72 24.27
N ASP A 84 29.11 8.55 25.10
CA ASP A 84 28.63 8.79 26.47
C ASP A 84 27.21 9.35 26.53
N ASP A 85 26.75 10.03 25.48
CA ASP A 85 25.38 10.53 25.33
C ASP A 85 24.32 9.41 25.21
N LEU A 86 24.74 8.16 24.95
CA LEU A 86 23.86 6.99 24.93
C LEU A 86 23.69 6.34 26.32
N ILE A 87 24.41 6.81 27.31
CA ILE A 87 24.28 6.33 28.69
C ILE A 87 22.89 6.73 29.23
N GLY A 88 22.17 5.77 29.82
CA GLY A 88 20.83 6.00 30.36
C GLY A 88 19.68 5.78 29.38
N LYS A 89 19.96 5.43 28.14
CA LYS A 89 18.95 4.99 27.18
C LYS A 89 18.57 3.53 27.48
N THR A 90 17.41 3.32 28.07
CA THR A 90 17.02 2.01 28.62
C THR A 90 15.85 1.35 27.89
N SER A 91 15.03 2.12 27.19
CA SER A 91 13.93 1.54 26.44
C SER A 91 13.69 2.31 25.14
N TRP A 92 13.22 1.60 24.15
CA TRP A 92 12.97 2.13 22.80
C TRP A 92 11.94 1.28 22.08
N SER A 93 11.33 1.87 21.06
CA SER A 93 10.48 1.13 20.12
C SER A 93 11.30 0.43 19.03
N TYR A 94 12.36 1.09 18.56
CA TYR A 94 13.33 0.57 17.58
C TYR A 94 14.63 1.35 17.67
N ILE A 95 15.67 0.85 17.02
CA ILE A 95 17.02 1.45 17.03
C ILE A 95 17.34 2.02 15.66
N VAL A 96 17.93 3.20 15.63
CA VAL A 96 18.40 3.87 14.41
C VAL A 96 19.91 4.05 14.48
N GLU A 97 20.62 3.48 13.52
CA GLU A 97 22.07 3.62 13.33
C GLU A 97 22.36 4.28 11.98
N LYS A 98 23.34 5.17 11.93
CA LYS A 98 23.81 5.74 10.67
C LYS A 98 24.51 4.67 9.83
N PRO A 99 24.45 4.74 8.47
CA PRO A 99 25.09 3.77 7.59
C PRO A 99 26.62 3.66 7.78
N ASN A 100 27.29 4.77 8.03
CA ASN A 100 28.73 4.85 8.24
C ASN A 100 29.04 5.64 9.53
N PRO A 101 28.84 5.03 10.70
CA PRO A 101 29.08 5.72 11.96
C PRO A 101 30.57 6.01 12.16
N ALA A 102 30.89 7.22 12.64
CA ALA A 102 32.26 7.68 12.85
C ALA A 102 32.91 7.03 14.07
N ASN A 103 32.13 6.73 15.11
CA ASN A 103 32.61 6.23 16.40
C ASN A 103 32.20 4.79 16.59
N GLY A 104 33.09 3.88 16.26
CA GLY A 104 32.90 2.44 16.44
C GLY A 104 33.82 1.88 17.54
N ILE A 105 34.51 0.80 17.21
CA ILE A 105 35.53 0.18 18.05
C ILE A 105 36.78 1.06 17.95
N CYS A 106 37.01 1.90 18.96
CA CYS A 106 38.07 2.93 18.92
C CYS A 106 39.47 2.33 18.92
N TYR A 107 39.75 1.33 19.74
CA TYR A 107 40.95 0.49 19.56
C TYR A 107 40.62 -0.54 18.49
N PRO A 108 41.35 -0.59 17.37
CA PRO A 108 40.94 -1.39 16.22
C PRO A 108 40.72 -2.86 16.61
N GLY A 109 39.65 -3.42 16.13
CA GLY A 109 39.25 -4.79 16.45
C GLY A 109 37.88 -5.12 15.88
N THR A 110 37.37 -6.26 16.33
CA THR A 110 36.07 -6.79 15.89
C THR A 110 35.24 -7.29 17.07
N LEU A 111 33.95 -7.27 16.93
CA LEU A 111 33.03 -7.95 17.82
C LEU A 111 32.54 -9.22 17.10
N GLU A 112 32.89 -10.38 17.59
CA GLU A 112 32.52 -11.65 16.96
C GLU A 112 31.02 -11.87 17.05
N ASN A 113 30.44 -12.35 15.96
CA ASN A 113 28.99 -12.56 15.82
C ASN A 113 28.14 -11.30 16.07
N GLU A 114 28.67 -10.15 15.67
CA GLU A 114 27.97 -8.87 15.81
C GLU A 114 26.59 -8.90 15.15
N GLU A 115 26.47 -9.51 13.98
CA GLU A 115 25.20 -9.56 13.24
C GLU A 115 24.14 -10.39 13.99
N GLU A 116 24.55 -11.47 14.64
CA GLU A 116 23.64 -12.26 15.50
C GLU A 116 23.18 -11.44 16.73
N LEU A 117 24.10 -10.67 17.32
CA LEU A 117 23.76 -9.79 18.44
C LEU A 117 22.81 -8.66 18.00
N ARG A 118 23.05 -8.07 16.85
CA ARG A 118 22.14 -7.08 16.23
C ARG A 118 20.74 -7.66 16.06
N LEU A 119 20.64 -8.89 15.58
CA LEU A 119 19.38 -9.59 15.40
C LEU A 119 18.66 -9.81 16.74
N LYS A 120 19.39 -10.16 17.79
CA LYS A 120 18.82 -10.26 19.14
C LYS A 120 18.30 -8.93 19.64
N PHE A 121 19.00 -7.84 19.40
CA PHE A 121 18.56 -6.48 19.76
C PHE A 121 17.34 -6.02 18.98
N SER A 122 17.04 -6.62 17.84
CA SER A 122 15.76 -6.36 17.16
C SER A 122 14.53 -6.89 17.92
N GLY A 123 14.73 -7.76 18.91
CA GLY A 123 13.68 -8.24 19.81
C GLY A 123 13.73 -7.68 21.24
N VAL A 124 14.76 -6.87 21.56
CA VAL A 124 14.94 -6.27 22.89
C VAL A 124 14.27 -4.91 22.93
N LEU A 125 13.36 -4.72 23.85
CA LEU A 125 12.67 -3.43 24.05
C LEU A 125 13.01 -2.77 25.39
N GLU A 126 13.65 -3.49 26.29
CA GLU A 126 14.14 -2.97 27.57
C GLU A 126 15.57 -3.47 27.82
N PHE A 127 16.43 -2.58 28.24
CA PHE A 127 17.86 -2.79 28.35
C PHE A 127 18.39 -2.00 29.55
N SER A 128 19.05 -2.68 30.48
CA SER A 128 19.59 -2.08 31.68
C SER A 128 21.05 -2.48 31.87
N LYS A 129 21.91 -1.48 32.08
CA LYS A 129 23.32 -1.65 32.36
C LYS A 129 23.53 -1.78 33.86
N PHE A 130 24.31 -2.74 34.30
CA PHE A 130 24.68 -2.90 35.71
C PHE A 130 26.15 -3.32 35.83
N GLU A 131 26.75 -3.04 36.96
CA GLU A 131 28.15 -3.43 37.26
C GLU A 131 28.21 -4.91 37.64
N ALA A 132 28.63 -5.76 36.69
CA ALA A 132 28.76 -7.21 36.91
C ALA A 132 30.00 -7.55 37.71
N PHE A 133 31.10 -6.84 37.47
CA PHE A 133 32.37 -6.99 38.14
C PHE A 133 32.90 -5.64 38.59
N THR A 134 33.24 -5.55 39.86
CA THR A 134 33.93 -4.35 40.38
C THR A 134 35.34 -4.27 39.80
N SER A 135 35.82 -3.11 39.43
CA SER A 135 37.14 -2.93 38.84
C SER A 135 38.28 -3.40 39.79
N ASN A 136 38.09 -3.27 41.09
CA ASN A 136 39.05 -3.69 42.11
C ASN A 136 39.03 -5.19 42.39
N GLY A 137 38.04 -5.91 41.90
CA GLY A 137 37.86 -7.32 42.19
C GLY A 137 38.81 -8.28 41.45
N TRP A 138 39.62 -7.75 40.55
CA TRP A 138 40.63 -8.53 39.83
C TRP A 138 41.97 -8.63 40.58
N GLY A 139 42.08 -8.00 41.72
CA GLY A 139 43.08 -8.19 42.76
C GLY A 139 44.50 -7.92 42.34
N ALA A 140 45.21 -8.97 41.89
CA ALA A 140 46.65 -8.95 41.61
C ALA A 140 47.07 -8.29 40.30
N VAL A 141 46.13 -7.71 39.54
CA VAL A 141 46.39 -7.02 38.28
C VAL A 141 45.88 -5.58 38.37
N ASN A 142 46.50 -4.70 37.59
CA ASN A 142 46.13 -3.30 37.56
C ASN A 142 45.01 -3.04 36.56
N SER A 143 43.82 -2.81 37.07
CA SER A 143 42.61 -2.52 36.26
C SER A 143 42.42 -1.06 35.95
N GLY A 144 43.15 -0.16 36.56
CA GLY A 144 43.05 1.29 36.36
C GLY A 144 44.03 1.89 35.34
N ALA A 145 45.03 1.10 34.91
CA ALA A 145 46.11 1.62 34.06
C ALA A 145 45.98 1.27 32.56
N GLY A 146 45.04 0.41 32.19
CA GLY A 146 44.79 0.01 30.80
C GLY A 146 44.05 1.09 30.04
N VAL A 147 44.71 2.08 29.51
CA VAL A 147 44.16 3.17 28.72
C VAL A 147 44.92 3.33 27.41
N THR A 148 44.29 3.90 26.41
CA THR A 148 44.89 4.08 25.09
C THR A 148 44.54 5.43 24.50
N ALA A 149 45.44 5.95 23.67
CA ALA A 149 45.21 7.14 22.89
C ALA A 149 44.16 6.94 21.76
N ALA A 150 43.94 5.74 21.34
CA ALA A 150 42.93 5.42 20.36
C ALA A 150 41.50 5.70 20.87
N CYS A 151 41.27 5.57 22.18
CA CYS A 151 39.98 5.80 22.83
C CYS A 151 40.02 7.05 23.72
N LYS A 152 40.55 8.16 23.20
CA LYS A 152 40.60 9.41 23.95
C LYS A 152 39.23 9.93 24.34
N PHE A 153 39.16 10.46 25.57
CA PHE A 153 38.09 11.32 26.03
C PHE A 153 38.66 12.73 26.30
N GLY A 154 38.30 13.69 25.43
CA GLY A 154 38.95 14.98 25.44
C GLY A 154 40.44 14.88 25.08
N SER A 155 41.31 15.36 25.95
CA SER A 155 42.79 15.28 25.83
C SER A 155 43.39 14.07 26.56
N SER A 156 42.61 13.32 27.33
CA SER A 156 43.08 12.22 28.16
C SER A 156 42.89 10.88 27.46
N ASN A 157 43.86 9.98 27.57
CA ASN A 157 43.72 8.60 27.16
C ASN A 157 42.63 7.91 28.00
N SER A 158 41.86 7.07 27.39
CA SER A 158 40.75 6.34 28.03
C SER A 158 40.61 4.97 27.43
N PHE A 159 39.57 4.26 27.81
CA PHE A 159 39.23 2.94 27.28
C PHE A 159 37.71 2.81 27.16
N PHE A 160 37.23 1.69 26.62
CA PHE A 160 35.81 1.40 26.57
C PHE A 160 35.18 1.46 27.97
N ARG A 161 34.08 2.17 28.10
CA ARG A 161 33.39 2.41 29.38
C ARG A 161 32.90 1.12 30.05
N ASN A 162 32.56 0.13 29.25
CA ASN A 162 31.97 -1.12 29.75
C ASN A 162 33.02 -2.21 30.00
N MET A 163 34.28 -1.94 29.70
CA MET A 163 35.36 -2.90 29.73
C MET A 163 36.46 -2.41 30.65
N VAL A 164 37.29 -3.34 31.11
CA VAL A 164 38.52 -3.07 31.83
C VAL A 164 39.69 -3.78 31.15
N TRP A 165 40.72 -3.04 30.80
CA TRP A 165 41.94 -3.58 30.24
C TRP A 165 42.88 -3.94 31.39
N LEU A 166 43.00 -5.23 31.71
CA LEU A 166 43.83 -5.70 32.80
C LEU A 166 45.31 -5.83 32.35
N ILE A 167 46.18 -5.14 33.05
CA ILE A 167 47.62 -5.18 32.84
C ILE A 167 48.34 -5.65 34.12
N HIS A 168 49.63 -5.95 34.03
CA HIS A 168 50.41 -6.35 35.20
C HIS A 168 50.37 -5.31 36.32
N GLN A 169 50.46 -5.78 37.54
CA GLN A 169 50.66 -4.94 38.71
C GLN A 169 52.04 -5.27 39.33
N SER A 170 52.90 -4.26 39.44
CA SER A 170 54.24 -4.40 40.00
C SER A 170 55.05 -5.58 39.41
N GLY A 171 54.95 -5.76 38.09
CA GLY A 171 55.67 -6.79 37.34
C GLY A 171 55.08 -8.17 37.38
N THR A 172 53.90 -8.36 37.95
CA THR A 172 53.23 -9.67 38.05
C THR A 172 51.85 -9.67 37.43
N TYR A 173 51.53 -10.76 36.76
CA TYR A 173 50.19 -11.06 36.26
C TYR A 173 49.88 -12.54 36.51
N PRO A 174 49.36 -12.88 37.69
CA PRO A 174 49.05 -14.27 38.00
C PRO A 174 47.77 -14.72 37.26
N VAL A 175 47.48 -16.00 37.32
CA VAL A 175 46.19 -16.50 36.84
C VAL A 175 45.10 -15.92 37.72
N ILE A 176 44.16 -15.24 37.08
CA ILE A 176 43.01 -14.60 37.72
C ILE A 176 41.74 -15.33 37.31
N ARG A 177 40.80 -15.44 38.24
CA ARG A 177 39.53 -16.12 38.02
C ARG A 177 38.41 -15.36 38.74
N ARG A 178 37.33 -15.12 38.05
CA ARG A 178 36.09 -14.60 38.65
C ARG A 178 34.86 -15.23 38.02
N THR A 179 33.81 -15.38 38.81
CA THR A 179 32.55 -15.95 38.40
C THR A 179 31.46 -14.95 38.61
N PHE A 180 30.58 -14.84 37.63
CA PHE A 180 29.34 -14.11 37.72
C PHE A 180 28.18 -15.10 37.79
N ASN A 181 27.36 -14.99 38.85
CA ASN A 181 26.13 -15.76 39.00
C ASN A 181 24.95 -14.85 38.57
N ASN A 182 24.18 -15.30 37.60
CA ASN A 182 23.02 -14.53 37.15
C ASN A 182 21.85 -14.73 38.13
N THR A 183 21.75 -13.83 39.08
CA THR A 183 20.66 -13.78 40.06
C THR A 183 19.61 -12.71 39.70
N LYS A 184 19.71 -12.10 38.54
CA LYS A 184 18.84 -10.99 38.09
C LYS A 184 17.44 -11.44 37.69
N GLY A 185 17.23 -12.74 37.43
CA GLY A 185 15.96 -13.26 36.96
C GLY A 185 15.64 -12.94 35.50
N ARG A 186 16.59 -12.40 34.75
CA ARG A 186 16.51 -12.04 33.33
C ARG A 186 17.75 -12.49 32.59
N ASP A 187 17.67 -12.54 31.26
CA ASP A 187 18.84 -12.77 30.42
C ASP A 187 19.83 -11.62 30.60
N VAL A 188 21.10 -12.00 30.72
CA VAL A 188 22.21 -11.06 30.86
C VAL A 188 23.16 -11.22 29.68
N LEU A 189 23.39 -10.11 28.98
CA LEU A 189 24.43 -10.05 27.95
C LEU A 189 25.78 -9.77 28.62
N MET A 190 26.72 -10.72 28.46
CA MET A 190 28.08 -10.58 28.92
C MET A 190 29.02 -10.43 27.73
N VAL A 191 29.86 -9.39 27.78
CA VAL A 191 30.81 -9.05 26.69
C VAL A 191 32.21 -8.98 27.30
N TRP A 192 33.17 -9.67 26.70
CA TRP A 192 34.59 -9.65 27.07
C TRP A 192 35.44 -9.59 25.82
N GLY A 193 36.73 -9.54 25.99
CA GLY A 193 37.63 -9.51 24.85
C GLY A 193 39.03 -10.03 25.16
N ILE A 194 39.80 -10.15 24.10
CA ILE A 194 41.22 -10.48 24.14
C ILE A 194 42.02 -9.46 23.35
N HIS A 195 43.17 -9.04 23.88
CA HIS A 195 44.12 -8.17 23.21
C HIS A 195 45.11 -8.99 22.38
N HIS A 196 45.35 -8.58 21.17
CA HIS A 196 46.35 -9.13 20.25
C HIS A 196 47.45 -8.08 20.04
N PRO A 197 48.53 -8.10 20.81
CA PRO A 197 49.62 -7.13 20.67
C PRO A 197 50.30 -7.21 19.30
N ALA A 198 50.84 -6.08 18.85
CA ALA A 198 51.55 -6.00 17.57
C ALA A 198 52.91 -6.71 17.63
N THR A 199 53.58 -6.73 18.79
CA THR A 199 54.89 -7.32 18.99
C THR A 199 54.95 -8.13 20.29
N LEU A 200 55.87 -9.08 20.35
CA LEU A 200 56.13 -9.87 21.57
C LEU A 200 56.60 -8.96 22.71
N LYS A 201 57.38 -7.93 22.40
CA LYS A 201 57.82 -6.94 23.40
C LYS A 201 56.64 -6.22 24.05
N GLU A 202 55.66 -5.80 23.26
CA GLU A 202 54.47 -5.16 23.80
C GLU A 202 53.70 -6.12 24.71
N HIS A 203 53.56 -7.39 24.31
CA HIS A 203 52.96 -8.41 25.15
C HIS A 203 53.69 -8.60 26.48
N GLN A 204 55.02 -8.67 26.43
CA GLN A 204 55.86 -8.78 27.62
C GLN A 204 55.78 -7.56 28.53
N ASP A 205 55.74 -6.37 27.94
CA ASP A 205 55.65 -5.13 28.70
C ASP A 205 54.30 -5.02 29.43
N LEU A 206 53.22 -5.43 28.80
CA LEU A 206 51.87 -5.32 29.38
C LEU A 206 51.54 -6.45 30.35
N TYR A 207 51.97 -7.67 30.06
CA TYR A 207 51.49 -8.84 30.78
C TYR A 207 52.61 -9.64 31.46
N LYS A 208 53.87 -9.24 31.26
CA LYS A 208 55.07 -9.87 31.83
C LYS A 208 55.22 -11.37 31.53
N LYS A 209 54.76 -11.76 30.33
CA LYS A 209 54.81 -13.15 29.83
C LYS A 209 54.97 -13.15 28.32
N ASP A 210 55.37 -14.30 27.78
CA ASP A 210 55.52 -14.53 26.35
C ASP A 210 54.21 -15.05 25.72
N SER A 211 53.32 -15.64 26.50
CA SER A 211 52.05 -16.19 26.07
C SER A 211 50.96 -15.97 27.11
N SER A 212 49.72 -15.86 26.64
CA SER A 212 48.55 -15.64 27.47
C SER A 212 47.36 -16.46 26.97
N TYR A 213 46.36 -16.60 27.81
CA TYR A 213 45.08 -17.18 27.43
C TYR A 213 43.93 -16.49 28.18
N VAL A 214 42.76 -16.64 27.62
CA VAL A 214 41.48 -16.30 28.25
C VAL A 214 40.59 -17.53 28.12
N ALA A 215 40.12 -18.08 29.22
CA ALA A 215 39.18 -19.19 29.22
C ALA A 215 37.84 -18.73 29.79
N VAL A 216 36.77 -18.97 29.07
CA VAL A 216 35.42 -18.61 29.48
C VAL A 216 34.54 -19.84 29.46
N GLY A 217 33.86 -20.10 30.57
CA GLY A 217 33.00 -21.25 30.73
C GLY A 217 31.66 -20.91 31.38
N SER A 218 30.57 -21.39 30.80
CA SER A 218 29.25 -21.41 31.39
C SER A 218 28.58 -22.76 31.08
N GLU A 219 27.34 -22.95 31.46
CA GLU A 219 26.61 -24.19 31.16
C GLU A 219 26.46 -24.46 29.65
N SER A 220 26.35 -23.41 28.85
CA SER A 220 26.14 -23.48 27.39
C SER A 220 27.31 -22.95 26.57
N TYR A 221 28.34 -22.44 27.20
CA TYR A 221 29.50 -21.82 26.54
C TYR A 221 30.80 -22.29 27.15
N ASN A 222 31.73 -22.74 26.33
CA ASN A 222 33.06 -23.14 26.77
C ASN A 222 34.06 -22.88 25.65
N ARG A 223 34.90 -21.86 25.82
CA ARG A 223 35.93 -21.49 24.84
C ARG A 223 37.19 -21.00 25.53
N ARG A 224 38.32 -21.26 24.86
CA ARG A 224 39.64 -20.76 25.26
C ARG A 224 40.21 -19.93 24.11
N PHE A 225 40.69 -18.74 24.44
CA PHE A 225 41.23 -17.77 23.49
C PHE A 225 42.69 -17.55 23.77
N THR A 226 43.50 -17.39 22.72
CA THR A 226 44.93 -17.08 22.82
C THR A 226 45.23 -15.86 21.93
N PRO A 227 46.12 -14.94 22.38
CA PRO A 227 46.53 -13.82 21.55
C PRO A 227 47.30 -14.28 20.33
N GLU A 228 47.03 -13.62 19.23
CA GLU A 228 47.79 -13.75 17.99
C GLU A 228 48.68 -12.52 17.84
N ILE A 229 49.98 -12.67 18.15
CA ILE A 229 50.93 -11.57 18.10
C ILE A 229 51.42 -11.40 16.67
N SER A 230 51.04 -10.30 16.05
CA SER A 230 51.36 -9.97 14.67
C SER A 230 51.26 -8.46 14.46
N THR A 231 52.20 -7.89 13.71
CA THR A 231 52.13 -6.48 13.32
C THR A 231 51.17 -6.31 12.19
N ARG A 232 50.17 -5.48 12.38
CA ARG A 232 49.11 -5.19 11.42
C ARG A 232 49.19 -3.74 10.98
N PRO A 233 48.54 -3.36 9.86
CA PRO A 233 48.46 -1.96 9.47
C PRO A 233 47.85 -1.11 10.59
N LYS A 234 48.42 0.03 10.85
CA LYS A 234 47.95 0.93 11.91
C LYS A 234 46.59 1.51 11.61
N VAL A 235 45.67 1.38 12.55
CA VAL A 235 44.35 2.02 12.56
C VAL A 235 44.26 2.77 13.90
N ASN A 236 43.87 4.05 13.84
CA ASN A 236 43.88 4.96 15.01
C ASN A 236 45.22 4.97 15.77
N GLY A 237 46.33 4.80 15.05
CA GLY A 237 47.68 4.73 15.63
C GLY A 237 48.07 3.41 16.27
N GLN A 238 47.27 2.37 16.18
CA GLN A 238 47.48 1.06 16.81
C GLN A 238 47.68 -0.02 15.75
N ALA A 239 48.76 -0.79 15.87
CA ALA A 239 49.06 -2.00 15.07
C ALA A 239 48.52 -3.28 15.71
N GLY A 240 48.19 -3.23 16.98
CA GLY A 240 47.49 -4.32 17.68
C GLY A 240 46.03 -4.38 17.34
N ARG A 241 45.37 -5.43 17.79
CA ARG A 241 43.92 -5.57 17.61
C ARG A 241 43.29 -6.09 18.90
N MET A 242 42.00 -5.85 19.05
CA MET A 242 41.17 -6.40 20.10
C MET A 242 39.99 -7.16 19.50
N THR A 243 39.77 -8.37 19.97
CA THR A 243 38.61 -9.14 19.56
C THR A 243 37.70 -9.30 20.76
N PHE A 244 36.45 -8.90 20.56
CA PHE A 244 35.43 -8.98 21.59
C PHE A 244 34.48 -10.13 21.29
N TYR A 245 34.02 -10.76 22.36
CA TYR A 245 33.12 -11.90 22.34
C TYR A 245 31.94 -11.62 23.26
N TRP A 246 30.83 -12.27 23.00
CA TRP A 246 29.65 -12.14 23.84
C TRP A 246 28.91 -13.46 23.99
N THR A 247 28.13 -13.56 25.04
CA THR A 247 27.21 -14.66 25.28
C THR A 247 26.04 -14.16 26.12
N ILE A 248 24.92 -14.89 26.04
CA ILE A 248 23.77 -14.67 26.91
C ILE A 248 23.83 -15.63 28.07
N VAL A 249 23.84 -15.11 29.27
CA VAL A 249 23.77 -15.90 30.52
C VAL A 249 22.32 -15.97 30.96
N LYS A 250 21.75 -17.17 30.98
CA LYS A 250 20.37 -17.39 31.40
C LYS A 250 20.19 -17.19 32.90
N PRO A 251 18.99 -16.88 33.40
CA PRO A 251 18.73 -16.78 34.83
C PRO A 251 19.10 -18.07 35.57
N GLY A 252 19.81 -17.92 36.66
CA GLY A 252 20.30 -19.05 37.49
C GLY A 252 21.57 -19.72 36.99
N GLU A 253 22.07 -19.33 35.81
CA GLU A 253 23.38 -19.82 35.29
C GLU A 253 24.53 -18.94 35.79
N ALA A 254 25.74 -19.49 35.71
CA ALA A 254 26.97 -18.79 36.05
C ALA A 254 27.94 -18.80 34.89
N ILE A 255 28.71 -17.73 34.74
CA ILE A 255 29.82 -17.64 33.79
C ILE A 255 31.12 -17.36 34.54
N THR A 256 32.16 -18.13 34.22
CA THR A 256 33.48 -18.02 34.84
C THR A 256 34.50 -17.55 33.83
N PHE A 257 35.27 -16.53 34.19
CA PHE A 257 36.39 -16.03 33.41
C PHE A 257 37.72 -16.40 34.11
N GLU A 258 38.63 -16.96 33.35
CA GLU A 258 39.98 -17.27 33.79
C GLU A 258 40.97 -16.73 32.77
N SER A 259 42.02 -16.06 33.22
CA SER A 259 43.05 -15.53 32.33
C SER A 259 44.37 -15.36 33.05
N ASN A 260 45.46 -15.42 32.28
CA ASN A 260 46.81 -15.09 32.76
C ASN A 260 47.45 -13.92 31.98
N GLY A 261 46.70 -13.26 31.16
CA GLY A 261 47.15 -12.11 30.38
C GLY A 261 46.25 -11.81 29.18
N ALA A 262 46.41 -10.63 28.59
CA ALA A 262 45.69 -10.16 27.42
C ALA A 262 44.17 -10.13 27.57
N PHE A 263 43.66 -10.04 28.78
CA PHE A 263 42.24 -10.10 29.07
C PHE A 263 41.61 -8.69 29.12
N LEU A 264 40.57 -8.55 28.35
CA LEU A 264 39.67 -7.39 28.39
C LEU A 264 38.44 -7.80 29.18
N ALA A 265 38.42 -7.48 30.46
CA ALA A 265 37.41 -7.95 31.39
C ALA A 265 36.11 -7.13 31.25
N PRO A 266 34.95 -7.76 31.41
CA PRO A 266 33.70 -7.01 31.53
C PRO A 266 33.64 -6.26 32.86
N ARG A 267 33.29 -4.98 32.83
CA ARG A 267 32.93 -4.22 34.02
C ARG A 267 31.44 -4.16 34.18
N TYR A 268 30.78 -3.81 33.11
CA TYR A 268 29.34 -3.74 33.05
C TYR A 268 28.78 -4.85 32.15
N ALA A 269 27.67 -5.40 32.55
CA ALA A 269 26.84 -6.29 31.73
C ALA A 269 25.46 -5.70 31.57
N PHE A 270 24.62 -6.35 30.79
CA PHE A 270 23.34 -5.79 30.41
C PHE A 270 22.21 -6.77 30.69
N GLU A 271 21.19 -6.32 31.42
CA GLU A 271 19.93 -7.04 31.53
C GLU A 271 19.11 -6.82 30.26
N LEU A 272 18.61 -7.88 29.66
CA LEU A 272 17.81 -7.84 28.46
C LEU A 272 16.39 -8.31 28.76
N VAL A 273 15.40 -7.55 28.34
CA VAL A 273 14.00 -7.95 28.37
C VAL A 273 13.45 -7.98 26.97
N PHE A 274 13.04 -9.17 26.52
CA PHE A 274 12.41 -9.36 25.21
C PHE A 274 10.91 -9.17 25.36
N LEU A 275 10.41 -7.97 25.06
CA LEU A 275 9.00 -7.60 25.19
C LEU A 275 8.21 -7.72 23.89
N GLY A 276 8.85 -8.01 22.79
CA GLY A 276 8.20 -8.09 21.47
C GLY A 276 9.17 -7.89 20.32
N ASN A 277 8.60 -7.63 19.15
CA ASN A 277 9.40 -7.36 17.96
C ASN A 277 9.91 -5.93 17.96
N GLY A 278 11.21 -5.77 17.80
CA GLY A 278 11.88 -4.51 17.54
C GLY A 278 12.54 -4.53 16.16
N LYS A 279 13.24 -3.46 15.83
CA LYS A 279 13.99 -3.33 14.57
C LYS A 279 15.24 -2.50 14.80
N LEU A 280 16.27 -2.75 14.00
CA LEU A 280 17.42 -1.89 13.90
C LEU A 280 17.50 -1.37 12.45
N PHE A 281 17.28 -0.09 12.27
CA PHE A 281 17.37 0.58 10.96
C PHE A 281 18.74 1.21 10.76
N ARG A 282 19.23 1.15 9.52
CA ARG A 282 20.41 1.90 9.08
C ARG A 282 19.97 3.01 8.15
N SER A 283 19.96 4.24 8.65
CA SER A 283 19.49 5.40 7.89
C SER A 283 20.07 6.69 8.43
N ASP A 284 20.24 7.68 7.54
CA ASP A 284 20.67 9.04 7.86
C ASP A 284 19.51 9.98 8.22
N LEU A 285 18.28 9.50 8.21
CA LEU A 285 17.12 10.32 8.53
C LEU A 285 17.10 10.73 10.00
N ASN A 286 16.57 11.90 10.27
CA ASN A 286 16.43 12.43 11.61
C ASN A 286 15.21 11.86 12.34
N ILE A 287 15.31 11.78 13.66
CA ILE A 287 14.17 11.48 14.52
C ILE A 287 13.45 12.80 14.80
N GLU A 288 12.16 12.83 14.53
CA GLU A 288 11.28 13.98 14.78
C GLU A 288 10.18 13.63 15.78
N SER A 289 9.52 14.64 16.32
CA SER A 289 8.44 14.48 17.28
C SER A 289 7.11 14.13 16.62
N CYS A 290 7.12 13.25 15.62
CA CYS A 290 5.92 12.72 14.98
C CYS A 290 5.50 11.41 15.63
N SER A 291 4.28 10.99 15.38
CA SER A 291 3.75 9.70 15.83
C SER A 291 3.22 8.90 14.64
N THR A 292 3.47 7.61 14.65
CA THR A 292 3.00 6.70 13.63
C THR A 292 2.68 5.34 14.23
N LYS A 293 1.84 4.57 13.57
CA LYS A 293 1.63 3.16 13.90
C LYS A 293 2.55 2.23 13.12
N CYS A 294 3.08 2.70 12.01
CA CYS A 294 3.98 1.95 11.14
C CYS A 294 5.15 2.81 10.74
N GLN A 295 6.35 2.34 11.02
CA GLN A 295 7.59 3.01 10.65
C GLN A 295 8.37 2.17 9.66
N SER A 296 8.79 2.78 8.56
CA SER A 296 9.72 2.19 7.60
C SER A 296 11.12 2.77 7.74
N GLU A 297 12.09 2.15 7.08
CA GLU A 297 13.47 2.63 7.03
C GLU A 297 13.61 4.02 6.37
N ILE A 298 12.68 4.40 5.52
CA ILE A 298 12.69 5.69 4.80
C ILE A 298 11.66 6.69 5.28
N GLY A 299 10.83 6.33 6.23
CA GLY A 299 9.84 7.23 6.82
C GLY A 299 8.67 6.54 7.49
N GLY A 300 7.89 7.30 8.24
CA GLY A 300 6.66 6.84 8.87
C GLY A 300 5.53 6.70 7.86
N ILE A 301 4.73 5.65 8.02
CA ILE A 301 3.59 5.37 7.17
C ILE A 301 2.31 5.58 7.98
N ASN A 302 1.50 6.55 7.59
CA ASN A 302 0.20 6.82 8.19
C ASN A 302 -0.88 6.54 7.15
N THR A 303 -1.55 5.39 7.26
CA THR A 303 -2.54 4.97 6.28
C THR A 303 -3.58 4.04 6.87
N ASN A 304 -4.77 4.07 6.27
CA ASN A 304 -5.82 3.07 6.47
C ASN A 304 -5.87 2.03 5.33
N ARG A 305 -4.95 2.11 4.38
CA ARG A 305 -4.91 1.23 3.21
C ARG A 305 -4.39 -0.15 3.58
N SER A 306 -4.72 -1.14 2.76
CA SER A 306 -4.42 -2.56 3.01
C SER A 306 -2.98 -2.94 2.71
N PHE A 307 -2.32 -2.18 1.84
CA PHE A 307 -0.96 -2.44 1.36
C PHE A 307 -0.14 -1.15 1.36
N HIS A 308 1.16 -1.30 1.35
CA HIS A 308 2.08 -0.20 1.10
C HIS A 308 3.23 -0.64 0.18
N SER A 309 3.82 0.30 -0.51
CA SER A 309 4.99 0.09 -1.36
C SER A 309 6.17 0.97 -0.97
N VAL A 310 6.19 1.46 0.26
CA VAL A 310 7.19 2.42 0.74
C VAL A 310 8.54 1.76 0.89
N HIS A 311 8.65 0.78 1.78
CA HIS A 311 9.87 0.01 2.00
C HIS A 311 9.53 -1.29 2.71
N ARG A 312 10.23 -2.37 2.36
CA ARG A 312 9.97 -3.70 2.94
C ARG A 312 10.39 -3.81 4.42
N ASN A 313 11.37 -3.01 4.85
CA ASN A 313 11.79 -2.92 6.24
C ASN A 313 10.88 -1.99 7.04
N THR A 314 10.02 -2.58 7.83
CA THR A 314 9.05 -1.85 8.65
C THR A 314 8.92 -2.45 10.03
N ILE A 315 8.47 -1.62 10.97
CA ILE A 315 8.10 -2.04 12.33
C ILE A 315 6.79 -1.38 12.74
N GLY A 316 6.04 -2.06 13.58
CA GLY A 316 4.75 -1.61 14.08
C GLY A 316 3.61 -2.34 13.42
N ASP A 317 2.42 -1.78 13.54
CA ASP A 317 1.21 -2.30 12.90
C ASP A 317 1.14 -1.80 11.46
N CYS A 318 1.78 -2.54 10.57
CA CYS A 318 1.96 -2.16 9.18
C CYS A 318 1.03 -2.91 8.24
N PRO A 319 0.55 -2.23 7.19
CA PRO A 319 -0.02 -2.90 6.04
C PRO A 319 0.99 -3.86 5.41
N LYS A 320 0.52 -4.79 4.61
CA LYS A 320 1.39 -5.71 3.90
C LYS A 320 2.19 -4.99 2.81
N TYR A 321 3.47 -5.29 2.72
CA TYR A 321 4.31 -4.75 1.66
C TYR A 321 4.03 -5.45 0.32
N VAL A 322 3.89 -4.65 -0.73
CA VAL A 322 3.79 -5.09 -2.13
C VAL A 322 4.73 -4.25 -2.98
N ASN A 323 5.39 -4.89 -3.94
CA ASN A 323 6.31 -4.22 -4.86
C ASN A 323 5.58 -3.72 -6.10
N VAL A 324 4.50 -2.95 -5.89
CA VAL A 324 3.73 -2.31 -6.95
C VAL A 324 3.34 -0.90 -6.51
N LYS A 325 3.31 0.03 -7.46
CA LYS A 325 3.00 1.44 -7.14
C LYS A 325 1.53 1.68 -6.85
N SER A 326 0.65 0.92 -7.47
CA SER A 326 -0.78 1.16 -7.39
C SER A 326 -1.55 -0.14 -7.59
N LEU A 327 -2.56 -0.33 -6.77
CA LEU A 327 -3.58 -1.37 -6.92
C LEU A 327 -4.94 -0.68 -6.77
N LYS A 328 -5.55 -0.31 -7.88
CA LYS A 328 -6.86 0.33 -7.88
C LYS A 328 -7.95 -0.73 -7.99
N LEU A 329 -8.78 -0.79 -6.96
CA LEU A 329 -9.95 -1.65 -6.92
C LEU A 329 -11.17 -0.85 -7.35
N ALA A 330 -11.86 -1.28 -8.39
CA ALA A 330 -13.09 -0.64 -8.85
C ALA A 330 -14.20 -0.81 -7.80
N THR A 331 -14.86 0.27 -7.47
CA THR A 331 -16.05 0.28 -6.61
C THR A 331 -17.28 0.76 -7.36
N GLY A 332 -17.10 1.70 -8.27
CA GLY A 332 -18.15 2.25 -9.10
C GLY A 332 -18.35 1.52 -10.43
N LEU A 333 -19.24 2.09 -11.22
CA LEU A 333 -19.60 1.58 -12.53
C LEU A 333 -18.60 2.03 -13.59
N ARG A 334 -18.63 1.37 -14.72
CA ARG A 334 -17.99 1.85 -15.95
C ARG A 334 -18.51 3.25 -16.28
N ASN A 335 -17.63 4.23 -16.36
CA ASN A 335 -18.01 5.61 -16.60
C ASN A 335 -18.20 5.86 -18.11
N VAL A 336 -19.40 5.67 -18.57
CA VAL A 336 -19.77 5.86 -19.98
C VAL A 336 -20.54 7.17 -20.09
N PRO A 337 -19.99 8.21 -20.74
CA PRO A 337 -20.75 9.42 -20.98
C PRO A 337 -21.94 9.13 -21.90
N ALA A 338 -23.06 9.81 -21.66
CA ALA A 338 -24.22 9.69 -22.51
C ALA A 338 -23.86 10.14 -23.94
N ILE A 339 -24.07 9.27 -24.93
CA ILE A 339 -23.79 9.56 -26.35
C ILE A 339 -24.80 10.57 -26.92
N ALA A 340 -26.04 10.61 -26.39
CA ALA A 340 -27.06 11.52 -26.77
C ALA A 340 -27.29 12.57 -25.68
N THR A 341 -26.79 13.77 -25.90
CA THR A 341 -27.47 14.95 -25.32
C THR A 341 -28.92 14.86 -25.71
N ARG A 342 -29.85 15.15 -24.75
CA ARG A 342 -31.31 15.20 -24.95
C ARG A 342 -31.65 15.38 -26.41
N GLY A 343 -32.29 14.38 -27.04
CA GLY A 343 -32.70 14.48 -28.44
C GLY A 343 -33.51 15.76 -28.67
N LEU A 344 -33.59 16.22 -29.91
CA LEU A 344 -34.26 17.44 -30.36
C LEU A 344 -35.68 17.67 -29.79
N PHE A 345 -36.29 16.65 -29.18
CA PHE A 345 -37.65 16.67 -28.62
C PHE A 345 -37.70 16.28 -27.13
N GLY A 346 -36.59 16.34 -26.38
CA GLY A 346 -36.54 15.98 -24.97
C GLY A 346 -36.69 14.49 -24.69
N ALA A 347 -36.38 13.62 -25.65
CA ALA A 347 -36.38 12.18 -25.48
C ALA A 347 -35.35 11.78 -24.42
N ILE A 348 -35.74 10.90 -23.50
CA ILE A 348 -34.86 10.33 -22.49
C ILE A 348 -34.23 9.03 -23.02
N ALA A 349 -33.04 8.73 -22.58
CA ALA A 349 -32.28 7.55 -23.00
C ALA A 349 -32.08 6.60 -21.83
N GLY A 350 -32.03 5.29 -22.07
CA GLY A 350 -31.80 4.25 -21.10
C GLY A 350 -30.34 3.87 -21.00
N PHE A 351 -30.05 2.80 -20.25
CA PHE A 351 -28.68 2.33 -19.94
C PHE A 351 -27.87 1.85 -21.15
N ILE A 352 -28.52 1.46 -22.24
CA ILE A 352 -27.86 1.01 -23.46
C ILE A 352 -27.09 2.17 -24.13
N GLU A 353 -27.58 3.39 -24.01
CA GLU A 353 -26.99 4.56 -24.64
C GLU A 353 -25.94 5.28 -23.78
N GLY A 354 -25.76 4.89 -22.54
CA GLY A 354 -24.78 5.43 -21.62
C GLY A 354 -25.33 5.75 -20.24
N GLY A 355 -24.49 6.35 -19.40
CA GLY A 355 -24.82 6.72 -18.04
C GLY A 355 -25.50 8.09 -17.93
N TRP A 356 -26.00 8.40 -16.76
CA TRP A 356 -26.70 9.65 -16.46
C TRP A 356 -25.92 10.52 -15.47
N PRO A 357 -25.37 11.64 -15.90
CA PRO A 357 -24.71 12.58 -14.97
C PRO A 357 -25.64 13.18 -13.92
N GLY A 358 -26.94 13.21 -14.21
CA GLY A 358 -27.95 13.75 -13.29
C GLY A 358 -28.36 12.79 -12.17
N LEU A 359 -27.94 11.54 -12.21
CA LEU A 359 -28.22 10.56 -11.15
C LEU A 359 -27.16 10.72 -10.05
N ILE A 360 -27.54 11.33 -8.92
CA ILE A 360 -26.61 11.74 -7.86
C ILE A 360 -26.78 11.00 -6.54
N ASN A 361 -27.91 10.36 -6.30
CA ASN A 361 -28.24 9.75 -5.01
C ASN A 361 -28.13 8.23 -5.00
N GLY A 362 -27.57 7.63 -6.03
CA GLY A 362 -27.41 6.19 -6.13
C GLY A 362 -26.70 5.79 -7.42
N TRP A 363 -26.38 4.51 -7.53
CA TRP A 363 -25.70 3.97 -8.71
C TRP A 363 -26.66 3.62 -9.84
N TYR A 364 -27.87 3.21 -9.49
CA TYR A 364 -28.92 2.82 -10.45
C TYR A 364 -30.18 3.60 -10.19
N GLY A 365 -30.94 3.85 -11.21
CA GLY A 365 -32.14 4.62 -11.03
C GLY A 365 -33.05 4.64 -12.23
N PHE A 366 -34.06 5.49 -12.11
CA PHE A 366 -35.10 5.69 -13.09
C PHE A 366 -35.13 7.13 -13.57
N GLN A 367 -35.37 7.29 -14.85
CA GLN A 367 -35.74 8.57 -15.43
C GLN A 367 -37.11 8.42 -16.06
N HIS A 368 -38.00 9.34 -15.79
CA HIS A 368 -39.33 9.34 -16.37
C HIS A 368 -39.60 10.62 -17.15
N ARG A 369 -40.49 10.53 -18.09
CA ARG A 369 -41.06 11.65 -18.80
C ARG A 369 -42.57 11.42 -18.93
N ASN A 370 -43.36 12.35 -18.43
CA ASN A 370 -44.80 12.37 -18.52
C ASN A 370 -45.31 13.80 -18.77
N GLU A 371 -46.62 14.02 -18.76
CA GLU A 371 -47.21 15.33 -18.95
C GLU A 371 -46.82 16.35 -17.87
N GLU A 372 -46.47 15.89 -16.67
CA GLU A 372 -46.08 16.74 -15.55
C GLU A 372 -44.58 17.15 -15.60
N GLY A 373 -43.79 16.52 -16.43
CA GLY A 373 -42.38 16.82 -16.64
C GLY A 373 -41.46 15.62 -16.69
N THR A 374 -40.16 15.87 -16.55
CA THR A 374 -39.10 14.88 -16.55
C THR A 374 -38.43 14.86 -15.19
N GLY A 375 -38.13 13.70 -14.68
CA GLY A 375 -37.43 13.54 -13.39
C GLY A 375 -36.51 12.33 -13.36
N ILE A 376 -35.46 12.42 -12.54
CA ILE A 376 -34.52 11.37 -12.29
C ILE A 376 -34.56 11.03 -10.79
N ALA A 377 -34.62 9.74 -10.46
CA ALA A 377 -34.55 9.28 -9.08
C ALA A 377 -33.74 7.98 -8.99
N ALA A 378 -32.95 7.88 -7.93
CA ALA A 378 -32.19 6.68 -7.65
C ALA A 378 -33.08 5.55 -7.10
N ASP A 379 -32.79 4.32 -7.49
CA ASP A 379 -33.34 3.13 -6.86
C ASP A 379 -32.50 2.77 -5.64
N LYS A 380 -33.03 3.04 -4.46
CA LYS A 380 -32.31 2.88 -3.20
C LYS A 380 -32.03 1.43 -2.84
N GLU A 381 -32.93 0.52 -3.16
CA GLU A 381 -32.81 -0.91 -2.82
C GLU A 381 -31.67 -1.58 -3.58
N SER A 382 -31.62 -1.46 -4.89
CA SER A 382 -30.57 -2.08 -5.73
C SER A 382 -29.20 -1.43 -5.48
N THR A 383 -29.19 -0.09 -5.28
CA THR A 383 -27.95 0.64 -4.95
C THR A 383 -27.40 0.19 -3.60
N GLN A 384 -28.23 0.07 -2.56
CA GLN A 384 -27.78 -0.36 -1.24
C GLN A 384 -27.26 -1.81 -1.26
N ARG A 385 -27.93 -2.68 -2.00
CA ARG A 385 -27.48 -4.07 -2.16
C ARG A 385 -26.12 -4.15 -2.84
N ALA A 386 -25.91 -3.36 -3.88
CA ALA A 386 -24.62 -3.27 -4.56
C ALA A 386 -23.51 -2.71 -3.65
N ILE A 387 -23.82 -1.67 -2.88
CA ILE A 387 -22.89 -1.08 -1.91
C ILE A 387 -22.48 -2.14 -0.87
N ASP A 388 -23.43 -2.89 -0.33
CA ASP A 388 -23.17 -3.94 0.66
C ASP A 388 -22.28 -5.04 0.08
N GLN A 389 -22.54 -5.48 -1.14
CA GLN A 389 -21.73 -6.48 -1.84
C GLN A 389 -20.31 -6.01 -2.08
N ILE A 390 -20.11 -4.78 -2.50
CA ILE A 390 -18.79 -4.22 -2.77
C ILE A 390 -18.02 -3.94 -1.49
N THR A 391 -18.70 -3.45 -0.44
CA THR A 391 -18.10 -3.28 0.89
C THR A 391 -17.61 -4.61 1.45
N SER A 392 -18.43 -5.65 1.36
CA SER A 392 -18.05 -7.02 1.73
C SER A 392 -16.86 -7.53 0.93
N LYS A 393 -16.80 -7.26 -0.36
CA LYS A 393 -15.67 -7.61 -1.23
C LYS A 393 -14.38 -6.95 -0.77
N VAL A 394 -14.38 -5.65 -0.52
CA VAL A 394 -13.21 -4.90 -0.05
C VAL A 394 -12.72 -5.47 1.28
N ASN A 395 -13.61 -5.70 2.23
CA ASN A 395 -13.26 -6.27 3.52
C ASN A 395 -12.68 -7.69 3.40
N ASN A 396 -13.24 -8.52 2.53
CA ASN A 396 -12.75 -9.88 2.30
C ASN A 396 -11.35 -9.89 1.65
N ILE A 397 -11.04 -8.97 0.77
CA ILE A 397 -9.70 -8.83 0.19
C ILE A 397 -8.68 -8.52 1.28
N VAL A 398 -8.99 -7.56 2.16
CA VAL A 398 -8.14 -7.22 3.31
C VAL A 398 -7.90 -8.44 4.19
N ASP A 399 -8.96 -9.15 4.56
CA ASP A 399 -8.87 -10.30 5.48
C ASP A 399 -8.10 -11.48 4.87
N ARG A 400 -8.31 -11.78 3.59
CA ARG A 400 -7.64 -12.89 2.90
C ARG A 400 -6.16 -12.64 2.66
N MET A 401 -5.74 -11.38 2.52
CA MET A 401 -4.34 -11.01 2.35
C MET A 401 -3.63 -10.78 3.69
N ASN A 402 -4.37 -10.83 4.79
CA ASN A 402 -3.82 -10.68 6.14
C ASN A 402 -3.25 -12.02 6.62
N THR A 403 -2.14 -12.44 6.04
CA THR A 403 -1.36 -13.58 6.51
C THR A 403 -0.23 -13.08 7.40
N ASN A 404 -0.06 -13.70 8.57
CA ASN A 404 1.02 -13.37 9.50
C ASN A 404 2.37 -13.84 8.92
N PHE A 405 2.86 -13.15 7.89
CA PHE A 405 4.23 -13.35 7.42
C PHE A 405 5.17 -12.51 8.27
N GLU A 406 5.80 -13.12 9.23
CA GLU A 406 6.99 -12.57 9.85
C GLU A 406 8.14 -12.79 8.86
N SER A 407 8.54 -11.75 8.13
CA SER A 407 9.81 -11.77 7.43
C SER A 407 10.92 -11.65 8.47
N VAL A 408 11.52 -12.74 8.82
CA VAL A 408 12.75 -12.73 9.63
C VAL A 408 13.87 -12.26 8.71
N GLN A 409 14.32 -11.03 8.90
CA GLN A 409 15.48 -10.53 8.19
C GLN A 409 16.74 -11.07 8.87
N HIS A 410 17.45 -11.92 8.16
CA HIS A 410 18.76 -12.41 8.56
C HIS A 410 19.83 -11.56 7.86
N GLU A 411 20.70 -10.95 8.65
CA GLU A 411 21.97 -10.41 8.17
C GLU A 411 23.06 -11.41 8.54
N PHE A 412 23.79 -11.92 7.55
CA PHE A 412 24.89 -12.82 7.74
C PHE A 412 26.21 -12.06 7.58
N SER A 413 27.30 -12.61 8.11
CA SER A 413 28.62 -12.03 7.95
C SER A 413 29.07 -12.00 6.48
N GLU A 414 30.05 -11.15 6.14
CA GLU A 414 30.63 -11.08 4.78
C GLU A 414 31.16 -12.43 4.30
N ILE A 415 31.60 -13.30 5.21
CA ILE A 415 32.08 -14.66 4.91
C ILE A 415 30.94 -15.55 4.40
N GLU A 416 29.69 -15.25 4.76
CA GLU A 416 28.49 -16.00 4.36
C GLU A 416 27.71 -15.32 3.23
N GLU A 417 28.40 -14.63 2.33
CA GLU A 417 27.80 -13.87 1.23
C GLU A 417 26.85 -14.72 0.37
N ARG A 418 27.18 -15.99 0.13
CA ARG A 418 26.30 -16.91 -0.62
C ARG A 418 24.98 -17.15 0.10
N ILE A 419 25.01 -17.31 1.42
CA ILE A 419 23.80 -17.48 2.23
C ILE A 419 22.99 -16.18 2.25
N ASN A 420 23.64 -15.03 2.36
CA ASN A 420 23.00 -13.72 2.26
C ASN A 420 22.28 -13.53 0.94
N GLN A 421 22.94 -13.85 -0.16
CA GLN A 421 22.35 -13.75 -1.50
C GLN A 421 21.18 -14.69 -1.68
N LEU A 422 21.28 -15.93 -1.19
CA LEU A 422 20.19 -16.90 -1.24
C LEU A 422 19.01 -16.45 -0.39
N SER A 423 19.24 -15.98 0.83
CA SER A 423 18.19 -15.47 1.70
C SER A 423 17.47 -14.28 1.07
N LYS A 424 18.22 -13.33 0.54
CA LYS A 424 17.66 -12.18 -0.19
C LYS A 424 16.84 -12.62 -1.40
N HIS A 425 17.33 -13.57 -2.18
CA HIS A 425 16.64 -14.09 -3.35
C HIS A 425 15.31 -14.76 -2.95
N VAL A 426 15.29 -15.55 -1.89
CA VAL A 426 14.08 -16.19 -1.37
C VAL A 426 13.08 -15.13 -0.90
N ASP A 427 13.51 -14.14 -0.13
CA ASP A 427 12.64 -13.06 0.35
C ASP A 427 12.06 -12.24 -0.81
N ASP A 428 12.89 -11.87 -1.78
CA ASP A 428 12.46 -11.13 -2.97
C ASP A 428 11.46 -11.96 -3.80
N SER A 429 11.69 -13.26 -3.93
CA SER A 429 10.78 -14.16 -4.66
C SER A 429 9.43 -14.29 -3.97
N VAL A 430 9.39 -14.36 -2.64
CA VAL A 430 8.15 -14.40 -1.87
C VAL A 430 7.37 -13.09 -2.02
N ILE A 431 8.06 -11.96 -1.95
CA ILE A 431 7.45 -10.63 -2.17
C ILE A 431 6.86 -10.54 -3.57
N ASP A 432 7.59 -11.00 -4.59
CA ASP A 432 7.13 -10.98 -5.98
C ASP A 432 5.90 -11.87 -6.19
N ILE A 433 5.88 -13.04 -5.58
CA ILE A 433 4.71 -13.94 -5.63
C ILE A 433 3.49 -13.27 -5.02
N TRP A 434 3.63 -12.66 -3.85
CA TRP A 434 2.51 -11.99 -3.20
C TRP A 434 2.07 -10.72 -3.93
N SER A 435 3.01 -9.98 -4.51
CA SER A 435 2.70 -8.81 -5.33
C SER A 435 1.92 -9.22 -6.58
N TYR A 436 2.34 -10.29 -7.24
CA TYR A 436 1.62 -10.85 -8.38
C TYR A 436 0.23 -11.34 -8.00
N ASN A 437 0.11 -12.05 -6.88
CA ASN A 437 -1.19 -12.53 -6.38
C ASN A 437 -2.13 -11.36 -6.07
N ALA A 438 -1.64 -10.31 -5.46
CA ALA A 438 -2.44 -9.11 -5.18
C ALA A 438 -2.91 -8.43 -6.47
N GLN A 439 -2.03 -8.28 -7.45
CA GLN A 439 -2.39 -7.73 -8.77
C GLN A 439 -3.44 -8.59 -9.47
N LEU A 440 -3.24 -9.90 -9.51
CA LEU A 440 -4.17 -10.83 -10.14
C LEU A 440 -5.54 -10.79 -9.44
N LEU A 441 -5.55 -10.77 -8.12
CA LEU A 441 -6.78 -10.66 -7.34
C LEU A 441 -7.54 -9.37 -7.66
N VAL A 442 -6.84 -8.24 -7.74
CA VAL A 442 -7.45 -6.94 -8.08
C VAL A 442 -8.03 -6.97 -9.50
N LEU A 443 -7.30 -7.53 -10.46
CA LEU A 443 -7.79 -7.65 -11.85
C LEU A 443 -9.06 -8.50 -11.92
N LEU A 444 -9.09 -9.65 -11.25
CA LEU A 444 -10.24 -10.53 -11.20
C LEU A 444 -11.45 -9.88 -10.50
N GLU A 445 -11.20 -9.22 -9.39
CA GLU A 445 -12.26 -8.56 -8.63
C GLU A 445 -12.80 -7.31 -9.35
N ASN A 446 -11.98 -6.60 -10.10
CA ASN A 446 -12.43 -5.50 -10.96
C ASN A 446 -13.36 -6.02 -12.07
N GLU A 447 -13.01 -7.13 -12.72
CA GLU A 447 -13.87 -7.77 -13.70
C GLU A 447 -15.22 -8.13 -13.10
N LYS A 448 -15.22 -8.79 -11.93
CA LYS A 448 -16.46 -9.16 -11.22
C LYS A 448 -17.27 -7.95 -10.78
N THR A 449 -16.63 -6.86 -10.36
CA THR A 449 -17.33 -5.63 -9.93
C THR A 449 -18.05 -4.99 -11.11
N LEU A 450 -17.39 -4.87 -12.25
CA LEU A 450 -18.01 -4.31 -13.45
C LEU A 450 -19.15 -5.19 -13.95
N ASP A 451 -18.97 -6.50 -13.95
CA ASP A 451 -20.04 -7.45 -14.31
C ASP A 451 -21.20 -7.38 -13.32
N LEU A 452 -20.94 -7.20 -12.04
CA LEU A 452 -21.98 -7.05 -11.02
C LEU A 452 -22.84 -5.82 -11.29
N HIS A 453 -22.23 -4.69 -11.63
CA HIS A 453 -22.94 -3.46 -11.95
C HIS A 453 -23.80 -3.64 -13.21
N ASP A 454 -23.25 -4.24 -14.25
CA ASP A 454 -23.99 -4.53 -15.48
C ASP A 454 -25.18 -5.48 -15.21
N SER A 455 -24.97 -6.49 -14.40
CA SER A 455 -25.99 -7.44 -13.98
C SER A 455 -27.10 -6.74 -13.16
N ASN A 456 -26.73 -5.84 -12.26
CA ASN A 456 -27.69 -5.12 -11.42
C ASN A 456 -28.59 -4.18 -12.25
N VAL A 457 -28.03 -3.52 -13.24
CA VAL A 457 -28.81 -2.69 -14.17
C VAL A 457 -29.80 -3.53 -14.96
N ARG A 458 -29.34 -4.64 -15.50
CA ARG A 458 -30.20 -5.58 -16.24
C ARG A 458 -31.28 -6.19 -15.36
N ASN A 459 -30.96 -6.54 -14.12
CA ASN A 459 -31.93 -7.07 -13.16
C ASN A 459 -33.00 -6.05 -12.81
N LEU A 460 -32.63 -4.78 -12.66
CA LEU A 460 -33.58 -3.71 -12.45
C LEU A 460 -34.50 -3.52 -13.66
N HIS A 461 -33.94 -3.57 -14.86
CA HIS A 461 -34.70 -3.53 -16.10
C HIS A 461 -35.70 -4.70 -16.19
N GLU A 462 -35.28 -5.94 -15.90
CA GLU A 462 -36.13 -7.12 -15.88
C GLU A 462 -37.21 -7.05 -14.79
N LYS A 463 -36.91 -6.51 -13.63
CA LYS A 463 -37.89 -6.28 -12.56
C LYS A 463 -39.00 -5.34 -13.03
N VAL A 464 -38.63 -4.25 -13.69
CA VAL A 464 -39.59 -3.29 -14.26
C VAL A 464 -40.39 -3.94 -15.39
N ARG A 465 -39.76 -4.72 -16.25
CA ARG A 465 -40.46 -5.48 -17.31
C ARG A 465 -41.53 -6.39 -16.74
N ARG A 466 -41.21 -7.18 -15.72
CA ARG A 466 -42.17 -8.08 -15.06
C ARG A 466 -43.31 -7.34 -14.38
N MET A 467 -43.02 -6.17 -13.84
CA MET A 467 -44.01 -5.35 -13.16
C MET A 467 -44.99 -4.70 -14.14
N LEU A 468 -44.51 -4.18 -15.25
CA LEU A 468 -45.29 -3.51 -16.28
C LEU A 468 -46.01 -4.50 -17.19
N LYS A 469 -45.48 -5.69 -17.40
CA LYS A 469 -46.01 -6.71 -18.31
C LYS A 469 -46.38 -6.12 -19.69
N ASP A 470 -47.61 -6.28 -20.12
CA ASP A 470 -48.13 -5.82 -21.42
C ASP A 470 -48.56 -4.34 -21.42
N ASN A 471 -48.49 -3.66 -20.30
CA ASN A 471 -48.88 -2.26 -20.17
C ASN A 471 -47.88 -1.26 -20.74
N ALA A 472 -46.68 -1.73 -21.06
CA ALA A 472 -45.64 -0.91 -21.64
C ALA A 472 -44.89 -1.67 -22.73
N LYS A 473 -44.37 -0.95 -23.69
CA LYS A 473 -43.51 -1.50 -24.75
C LYS A 473 -42.05 -1.30 -24.37
N ASP A 474 -41.28 -2.36 -24.42
CA ASP A 474 -39.83 -2.31 -24.30
C ASP A 474 -39.22 -1.78 -25.60
N GLU A 475 -38.60 -0.61 -25.53
CA GLU A 475 -38.01 0.05 -26.70
C GLU A 475 -36.63 -0.52 -27.08
N GLY A 476 -36.09 -1.45 -26.29
CA GLY A 476 -34.78 -2.11 -26.53
C GLY A 476 -33.56 -1.30 -26.16
N ASN A 477 -33.73 -0.04 -25.71
CA ASN A 477 -32.65 0.85 -25.29
C ASN A 477 -32.60 1.07 -23.76
N GLY A 478 -33.34 0.26 -23.00
CA GLY A 478 -33.47 0.41 -21.55
C GLY A 478 -34.66 1.25 -21.12
N CYS A 479 -35.50 1.65 -22.06
CA CYS A 479 -36.71 2.43 -21.80
C CYS A 479 -37.95 1.63 -22.05
N PHE A 480 -39.03 2.00 -21.33
CA PHE A 480 -40.38 1.47 -21.55
C PHE A 480 -41.32 2.64 -21.87
N THR A 481 -42.06 2.49 -22.92
CA THR A 481 -43.12 3.42 -23.31
C THR A 481 -44.47 2.89 -22.84
N PHE A 482 -45.16 3.62 -21.98
CA PHE A 482 -46.46 3.19 -21.47
C PHE A 482 -47.54 3.27 -22.55
N TYR A 483 -48.41 2.30 -22.58
CA TYR A 483 -49.65 2.30 -23.37
C TYR A 483 -50.79 3.05 -22.67
N HIS A 484 -50.57 3.51 -21.45
CA HIS A 484 -51.51 4.30 -20.66
C HIS A 484 -50.82 5.56 -20.14
N LYS A 485 -51.61 6.50 -19.65
CA LYS A 485 -51.05 7.67 -18.96
C LYS A 485 -50.53 7.28 -17.60
N CYS A 486 -49.32 7.65 -17.32
CA CYS A 486 -48.67 7.42 -16.03
C CYS A 486 -48.25 8.78 -15.45
N ASP A 487 -49.03 9.29 -14.51
CA ASP A 487 -48.72 10.52 -13.79
C ASP A 487 -47.58 10.26 -12.76
N ASN A 488 -47.19 11.26 -12.01
CA ASN A 488 -46.12 11.12 -11.02
C ASN A 488 -46.45 10.12 -9.94
N GLU A 489 -47.72 9.95 -9.58
CA GLU A 489 -48.14 8.93 -8.61
C GLU A 489 -47.94 7.52 -9.15
N CYS A 490 -48.31 7.28 -10.42
CA CYS A 490 -48.07 6.03 -11.13
C CYS A 490 -46.59 5.74 -11.24
N ILE A 491 -45.76 6.72 -11.59
CA ILE A 491 -44.30 6.59 -11.66
C ILE A 491 -43.69 6.24 -10.28
N GLU A 492 -44.17 6.87 -9.21
CA GLU A 492 -43.72 6.53 -7.86
C GLU A 492 -44.07 5.10 -7.46
N LYS A 493 -45.24 4.61 -7.83
CA LYS A 493 -45.61 3.21 -7.61
C LYS A 493 -44.69 2.25 -8.36
N VAL A 494 -44.30 2.58 -9.58
CA VAL A 494 -43.31 1.81 -10.35
C VAL A 494 -41.95 1.80 -9.64
N ARG A 495 -41.47 2.93 -9.15
CA ARG A 495 -40.22 3.05 -8.40
C ARG A 495 -40.24 2.24 -7.11
N ASN A 496 -41.37 2.30 -6.37
CA ASN A 496 -41.52 1.59 -5.10
C ASN A 496 -41.82 0.10 -5.25
N GLY A 497 -42.06 -0.36 -6.46
CA GLY A 497 -42.41 -1.76 -6.71
C GLY A 497 -43.88 -2.10 -6.38
N THR A 498 -44.71 -1.10 -6.16
CA THR A 498 -46.13 -1.24 -5.78
C THR A 498 -47.09 -1.05 -6.96
N TYR A 499 -46.57 -0.92 -8.17
CA TYR A 499 -47.37 -0.79 -9.38
C TYR A 499 -48.23 -2.03 -9.59
N ASP A 500 -49.58 -1.81 -9.74
CA ASP A 500 -50.52 -2.86 -10.07
C ASP A 500 -50.90 -2.77 -11.55
N HIS A 501 -50.48 -3.72 -12.36
CA HIS A 501 -50.73 -3.78 -13.78
C HIS A 501 -52.24 -3.93 -14.12
N LYS A 502 -53.03 -4.46 -13.18
CA LYS A 502 -54.46 -4.71 -13.39
C LYS A 502 -55.28 -3.41 -13.50
N GLU A 503 -54.88 -2.35 -12.84
CA GLU A 503 -55.56 -1.05 -12.91
C GLU A 503 -55.53 -0.42 -14.29
N PHE A 504 -54.52 -0.69 -15.07
CA PHE A 504 -54.27 -0.10 -16.37
C PHE A 504 -54.40 -1.10 -17.52
N GLU A 505 -54.83 -2.33 -17.26
CA GLU A 505 -54.83 -3.42 -18.23
C GLU A 505 -55.77 -3.14 -19.39
N GLU A 506 -56.99 -2.65 -19.14
CA GLU A 506 -58.00 -2.34 -20.18
C GLU A 506 -57.56 -1.18 -21.07
N GLU A 507 -57.13 -0.06 -20.47
CA GLU A 507 -56.64 1.12 -21.21
C GLU A 507 -55.43 0.75 -22.06
N SER A 508 -54.47 -0.01 -21.50
CA SER A 508 -53.27 -0.43 -22.19
C SER A 508 -53.59 -1.38 -23.34
N LYS A 509 -54.57 -2.27 -23.18
CA LYS A 509 -55.01 -3.18 -24.22
C LYS A 509 -55.64 -2.47 -25.39
N LEU A 510 -56.49 -1.47 -25.13
CA LEU A 510 -57.12 -0.67 -26.16
C LEU A 510 -56.09 0.16 -26.94
N ASN A 511 -55.19 0.82 -26.27
CA ASN A 511 -54.13 1.64 -26.88
C ASN A 511 -53.15 0.78 -27.66
N ARG A 512 -52.79 -0.41 -27.15
CA ARG A 512 -51.93 -1.35 -27.85
C ARG A 512 -52.56 -1.86 -29.14
N GLN A 513 -53.84 -2.17 -29.11
CA GLN A 513 -54.57 -2.63 -30.30
C GLN A 513 -54.65 -1.53 -31.36
N GLU A 514 -54.85 -0.28 -30.96
CA GLU A 514 -54.81 0.85 -31.90
C GLU A 514 -53.46 1.02 -32.56
N ILE A 515 -52.38 0.92 -31.80
CA ILE A 515 -51.01 1.06 -32.31
C ILE A 515 -50.62 -0.14 -33.18
N GLU A 516 -50.98 -1.35 -32.79
CA GLU A 516 -50.74 -2.57 -33.59
C GLU A 516 -51.61 -2.60 -34.85
N GLY A 517 -52.83 -2.09 -34.76
CA GLY A 517 -53.70 -1.94 -35.91
C GLY A 517 -53.15 -0.96 -36.94
N VAL A 518 -52.58 0.18 -36.47
CA VAL A 518 -51.88 1.12 -37.35
C VAL A 518 -50.62 0.52 -37.95
N LYS A 519 -49.87 -0.29 -37.20
CA LYS A 519 -48.72 -1.02 -37.74
C LYS A 519 -49.07 -2.13 -38.74
N LEU A 520 -50.19 -2.83 -38.53
CA LEU A 520 -50.67 -3.82 -39.47
C LEU A 520 -51.10 -3.19 -40.78
N ASP A 521 -51.77 -2.03 -40.74
CA ASP A 521 -52.11 -1.24 -41.90
C ASP A 521 -50.87 -0.64 -42.59
N SER A 522 -49.77 -0.40 -41.84
CA SER A 522 -48.50 0.08 -42.39
C SER A 522 -47.65 -1.04 -43.03
N ASN A 523 -47.92 -2.31 -42.77
CA ASN A 523 -47.26 -3.43 -43.41
C ASN A 523 -47.69 -3.66 -44.86
N GLY A 524 -48.64 -2.90 -45.36
CA GLY A 524 -49.03 -2.94 -46.73
C GLY A 524 -48.06 -2.15 -47.63
N ASN A 525 -48.02 -2.54 -48.89
CA ASN A 525 -47.32 -1.85 -49.98
C ASN A 525 -47.74 -0.35 -50.11
N VAL A 526 -48.73 0.10 -49.34
CA VAL A 526 -49.32 1.44 -49.41
C VAL A 526 -48.32 2.55 -49.07
N TYR A 527 -47.49 2.39 -48.03
CA TYR A 527 -46.48 3.41 -47.69
C TYR A 527 -45.33 3.45 -48.69
N LYS A 528 -44.92 2.32 -49.23
CA LYS A 528 -43.92 2.28 -50.30
C LYS A 528 -44.47 2.91 -51.58
N ILE A 529 -45.70 2.63 -51.93
CA ILE A 529 -46.36 3.18 -53.11
C ILE A 529 -46.60 4.68 -52.95
N LEU A 530 -47.04 5.14 -51.75
CA LEU A 530 -47.22 6.55 -51.45
C LEU A 530 -45.88 7.31 -51.42
N SER A 531 -44.81 6.71 -50.88
CA SER A 531 -43.48 7.30 -50.87
C SER A 531 -42.91 7.42 -52.29
N ILE A 532 -43.05 6.39 -53.10
CA ILE A 532 -42.64 6.40 -54.51
C ILE A 532 -43.44 7.40 -55.29
N TYR A 533 -44.75 7.46 -55.12
CA TYR A 533 -45.62 8.44 -55.75
C TYR A 533 -45.28 9.87 -55.36
N SER A 534 -45.00 10.12 -54.08
CA SER A 534 -44.58 11.43 -53.58
C SER A 534 -43.21 11.84 -54.14
N CYS A 535 -42.25 10.94 -54.24
CA CYS A 535 -40.96 11.20 -54.87
C CYS A 535 -41.08 11.52 -56.36
N ILE A 536 -41.92 10.78 -57.09
CA ILE A 536 -42.17 11.03 -58.50
C ILE A 536 -42.86 12.37 -58.71
N ALA A 537 -43.90 12.67 -57.92
CA ALA A 537 -44.60 13.92 -57.99
C ALA A 537 -43.71 15.12 -57.66
N SER A 538 -42.89 15.04 -56.62
CA SER A 538 -41.96 16.12 -56.28
C SER A 538 -40.85 16.31 -57.32
N SER A 539 -40.37 15.23 -57.91
CA SER A 539 -39.38 15.28 -59.02
C SER A 539 -39.94 15.94 -60.27
N LEU A 540 -41.20 15.65 -60.63
CA LEU A 540 -41.87 16.26 -61.77
C LEU A 540 -42.12 17.74 -61.53
N VAL A 541 -42.53 18.12 -60.33
CA VAL A 541 -42.74 19.56 -59.97
C VAL A 541 -41.38 20.30 -60.00
N LEU A 542 -40.30 19.68 -59.49
CA LEU A 542 -38.98 20.27 -59.53
C LEU A 542 -38.48 20.47 -60.97
N ALA A 543 -38.71 19.47 -61.81
CA ALA A 543 -38.34 19.51 -63.24
C ALA A 543 -39.13 20.59 -63.99
N ALA A 544 -40.45 20.73 -63.69
CA ALA A 544 -41.28 21.80 -64.27
C ALA A 544 -40.83 23.21 -63.84
N ILE A 545 -40.41 23.34 -62.54
CA ILE A 545 -39.86 24.61 -62.02
C ILE A 545 -38.53 24.95 -62.70
N ILE A 546 -37.64 23.97 -62.85
CA ILE A 546 -36.35 24.15 -63.52
C ILE A 546 -36.59 24.52 -64.98
N MET A 547 -37.47 23.82 -65.68
CA MET A 547 -37.79 24.13 -67.09
C MET A 547 -38.45 25.50 -67.23
N GLY A 548 -39.35 25.85 -66.31
CA GLY A 548 -39.94 27.20 -66.27
C GLY A 548 -38.92 28.29 -66.03
N PHE A 549 -37.94 28.04 -65.17
CA PHE A 549 -36.81 28.95 -64.91
C PHE A 549 -35.92 29.13 -66.12
N ILE A 550 -35.57 28.00 -66.76
CA ILE A 550 -34.78 28.02 -68.00
C ILE A 550 -35.48 28.76 -69.08
N PHE A 551 -36.82 28.52 -69.29
CA PHE A 551 -37.63 29.21 -70.26
C PHE A 551 -37.71 30.72 -69.97
N TRP A 552 -37.86 31.08 -68.66
CA TRP A 552 -37.86 32.47 -68.21
C TRP A 552 -36.50 33.15 -68.47
N ALA A 553 -35.38 32.47 -68.15
CA ALA A 553 -34.07 32.99 -68.40
C ALA A 553 -33.76 33.13 -69.89
N CYS A 554 -34.23 32.19 -70.71
CA CYS A 554 -34.10 32.25 -72.17
C CYS A 554 -34.97 33.33 -72.78
N SER A 555 -36.19 33.57 -72.24
CA SER A 555 -37.09 34.62 -72.72
C SER A 555 -36.63 36.05 -72.39
N ASN A 556 -35.89 36.23 -71.31
CA ASN A 556 -35.28 37.48 -70.88
C ASN A 556 -33.87 37.75 -71.48
N GLY A 557 -33.42 36.97 -72.42
CA GLY A 557 -32.20 37.23 -73.17
C GLY A 557 -30.89 37.10 -72.39
N SER A 558 -30.94 36.57 -71.14
CA SER A 558 -29.75 36.36 -70.26
C SER A 558 -29.05 35.03 -70.46
N CYS A 559 -29.60 34.09 -71.25
CA CYS A 559 -28.93 32.86 -71.69
C CYS A 559 -28.66 32.84 -73.17
N ARG A 560 -27.45 33.01 -73.60
CA ARG A 560 -26.99 32.59 -74.94
C ARG A 560 -26.80 31.09 -74.94
N CYS A 561 -27.80 30.38 -75.46
CA CYS A 561 -27.58 28.98 -75.80
C CYS A 561 -26.67 28.88 -77.00
N THR A 562 -25.40 28.62 -76.77
CA THR A 562 -24.46 28.06 -77.75
C THR A 562 -24.51 26.56 -77.67
N ILE A 563 -25.60 25.92 -78.09
CA ILE A 563 -25.54 24.54 -78.58
C ILE A 563 -25.90 24.65 -80.05
N CYS A 564 -24.92 24.92 -80.84
CA CYS A 564 -24.95 24.54 -82.22
C CYS A 564 -24.35 23.14 -82.30
N ILE A 565 -25.06 22.22 -82.86
CA ILE A 565 -24.81 20.87 -83.34
C ILE A 565 -23.37 20.65 -83.77
#